data_ee12c813ed52a64c2de1e97d58e38075
#
_entry.id   ee12c813ed52a64c2de1e97d58e38075
#
_cell.length_a   1.000
_cell.length_b   1.000
_cell.length_c   1.000
_cell.angle_alpha   90.00
_cell.angle_beta   90.00
_cell.angle_gamma   90.00
#
_symmetry.space_group_name_H-M   'P 1'
#
loop_
_entity.id
_entity.type
_entity.pdbx_description
1 polymer ?
#
loop_
_entity_poly.entity_id
_entity_poly.type
_entity_poly.pdbx_seq_one_letter_code
_entity_poly.pdbx_strand_id
1 'polypeptide(L)'
;MMRTYWRLRRPTTHGALVLLWNAGEVLLVRNSYVPFYSAPGGFVKRGEEARNAALRELVEEVGLRVTAQELTLALEVTFPWEFKQDHVKIFEVQLNERPVIKVDNREVIQAVWVKPEVAVTLNVFPPLKAAIQQHLAV
;
A
#
# COMPACT_ATOMS: atom_id res chain seq x y z
N MET A 1 -11.62 -24.72 -22.78
CA MET A 1 -10.91 -23.68 -23.53
C MET A 1 -10.64 -22.45 -22.71
N MET A 2 -11.65 -21.86 -22.11
CA MET A 2 -11.48 -20.69 -21.22
C MET A 2 -10.52 -20.98 -20.07
N ARG A 3 -10.61 -22.15 -19.48
CA ARG A 3 -9.69 -22.55 -18.38
C ARG A 3 -8.24 -22.56 -18.82
N THR A 4 -7.96 -23.10 -20.02
CA THR A 4 -6.60 -23.16 -20.55
C THR A 4 -6.07 -21.75 -20.83
N TYR A 5 -6.93 -20.89 -21.36
CA TYR A 5 -6.56 -19.51 -21.63
C TYR A 5 -6.18 -18.78 -20.34
N TRP A 6 -6.98 -18.93 -19.28
CA TRP A 6 -6.71 -18.29 -18.01
C TRP A 6 -5.43 -18.80 -17.34
N ARG A 7 -5.12 -20.08 -17.52
CA ARG A 7 -3.87 -20.65 -16.99
C ARG A 7 -2.64 -20.07 -17.70
N LEU A 8 -2.76 -19.83 -19.01
CA LEU A 8 -1.66 -19.29 -19.81
C LEU A 8 -1.51 -17.79 -19.66
N ARG A 9 -2.60 -17.10 -19.41
CA ARG A 9 -2.62 -15.65 -19.29
C ARG A 9 -3.25 -15.24 -17.95
N ARG A 10 -2.51 -15.42 -16.89
CA ARG A 10 -2.95 -14.94 -15.58
C ARG A 10 -3.11 -13.43 -15.64
N PRO A 11 -4.26 -12.89 -15.18
CA PRO A 11 -4.42 -11.44 -15.11
C PRO A 11 -3.32 -10.83 -14.26
N THR A 12 -2.72 -9.75 -14.75
CA THR A 12 -1.73 -9.00 -14.02
C THR A 12 -2.36 -7.70 -13.55
N THR A 13 -2.29 -7.45 -12.26
CA THR A 13 -2.74 -6.19 -11.69
C THR A 13 -1.52 -5.39 -11.24
N HIS A 14 -1.68 -4.08 -11.20
CA HIS A 14 -0.63 -3.17 -10.76
C HIS A 14 -1.16 -2.33 -9.61
N GLY A 15 -0.46 -2.39 -8.49
CA GLY A 15 -0.82 -1.65 -7.31
C GLY A 15 0.26 -0.67 -6.89
N ALA A 16 -0.15 0.42 -6.28
CA ALA A 16 0.76 1.41 -5.71
C ALA A 16 0.28 1.73 -4.29
N LEU A 17 1.12 1.44 -3.32
CA LEU A 17 0.83 1.66 -1.90
C LEU A 17 1.84 2.64 -1.33
N VAL A 18 1.44 3.36 -0.29
CA VAL A 18 2.32 4.36 0.33
C VAL A 18 2.38 4.16 1.83
N LEU A 19 3.59 3.95 2.34
CA LEU A 19 3.86 3.96 3.77
C LEU A 19 4.06 5.40 4.21
N LEU A 20 3.16 5.90 5.04
CA LEU A 20 3.25 7.23 5.62
C LEU A 20 3.94 7.10 6.97
N TRP A 21 5.07 7.78 7.12
CA TRP A 21 5.87 7.76 8.34
C TRP A 21 5.78 9.10 9.04
N ASN A 22 5.60 9.08 10.35
CA ASN A 22 5.66 10.28 11.19
C ASN A 22 6.18 9.91 12.55
N ALA A 23 7.20 10.61 13.01
CA ALA A 23 7.78 10.41 14.33
C ALA A 23 8.15 8.94 14.62
N GLY A 24 8.65 8.23 13.61
CA GLY A 24 9.07 6.85 13.74
C GLY A 24 7.94 5.83 13.72
N GLU A 25 6.71 6.26 13.45
CA GLU A 25 5.56 5.38 13.33
C GLU A 25 4.99 5.39 11.93
N VAL A 26 4.44 4.27 11.52
CA VAL A 26 3.86 4.08 10.19
C VAL A 26 2.36 3.91 10.29
N LEU A 27 1.64 4.49 9.32
CA LEU A 27 0.20 4.35 9.25
C LEU A 27 -0.19 3.03 8.60
N LEU A 28 -1.00 2.26 9.29
CA LEU A 28 -1.63 1.08 8.76
C LEU A 28 -3.14 1.28 8.72
N VAL A 29 -3.76 0.84 7.63
CA VAL A 29 -5.20 0.94 7.46
C VAL A 29 -5.78 -0.45 7.23
N ARG A 30 -7.02 -0.65 7.65
CA ARG A 30 -7.73 -1.89 7.41
C ARG A 30 -9.02 -1.58 6.68
N ASN A 31 -9.23 -2.28 5.57
CA ASN A 31 -10.43 -2.14 4.75
C ASN A 31 -11.48 -3.17 5.18
N SER A 32 -12.74 -2.87 4.87
CA SER A 32 -13.85 -3.73 5.27
C SER A 32 -13.85 -5.09 4.58
N TYR A 33 -13.19 -5.20 3.44
CA TYR A 33 -13.25 -6.40 2.59
C TYR A 33 -11.99 -7.27 2.62
N VAL A 34 -11.02 -6.94 3.46
CA VAL A 34 -9.82 -7.79 3.64
C VAL A 34 -9.50 -7.95 5.12
N PRO A 35 -8.97 -9.12 5.51
CA PRO A 35 -8.73 -9.41 6.92
C PRO A 35 -7.36 -8.94 7.43
N PHE A 36 -6.63 -8.16 6.67
CA PHE A 36 -5.28 -7.75 7.06
C PHE A 36 -5.13 -6.23 6.93
N TYR A 37 -4.09 -5.72 7.60
CA TYR A 37 -3.71 -4.32 7.48
C TYR A 37 -2.99 -4.07 6.17
N SER A 38 -3.21 -2.89 5.62
CA SER A 38 -2.57 -2.41 4.42
C SER A 38 -2.13 -0.96 4.62
N ALA A 39 -1.86 -0.27 3.54
CA ALA A 39 -1.49 1.15 3.53
C ALA A 39 -2.37 1.87 2.52
N PRO A 40 -2.45 3.20 2.58
CA PRO A 40 -3.14 3.96 1.55
C PRO A 40 -2.59 3.63 0.16
N GLY A 41 -3.47 3.54 -0.80
CA GLY A 41 -3.11 3.23 -2.17
C GLY A 41 -4.20 2.47 -2.88
N GLY A 42 -3.90 1.98 -4.06
CA GLY A 42 -4.87 1.25 -4.85
C GLY A 42 -4.29 0.82 -6.19
N PHE A 43 -5.18 0.50 -7.09
CA PHE A 43 -4.79 0.03 -8.42
C PHE A 43 -4.25 1.17 -9.27
N VAL A 44 -3.22 0.85 -10.05
CA VAL A 44 -2.68 1.72 -11.07
C VAL A 44 -3.57 1.59 -12.30
N LYS A 45 -4.07 2.71 -12.80
CA LYS A 45 -4.93 2.72 -13.98
C LYS A 45 -4.10 2.46 -15.23
N ARG A 46 -4.76 1.96 -16.27
CA ARG A 46 -4.11 1.72 -17.55
C ARG A 46 -3.49 3.02 -18.06
N GLY A 47 -2.21 2.97 -18.39
CA GLY A 47 -1.46 4.13 -18.89
C GLY A 47 -0.99 5.09 -17.81
N GLU A 48 -1.30 4.79 -16.55
CA GLU A 48 -0.86 5.61 -15.42
C GLU A 48 0.45 5.07 -14.86
N GLU A 49 1.34 5.97 -14.46
CA GLU A 49 2.55 5.56 -13.74
C GLU A 49 2.19 5.27 -12.28
N ALA A 50 2.87 4.28 -11.69
CA ALA A 50 2.61 3.89 -10.31
C ALA A 50 2.79 5.05 -9.33
N ARG A 51 3.81 5.88 -9.54
CA ARG A 51 4.05 7.06 -8.68
C ARG A 51 2.87 8.04 -8.74
N ASN A 52 2.32 8.26 -9.92
CA ASN A 52 1.16 9.14 -10.09
C ASN A 52 -0.10 8.52 -9.47
N ALA A 53 -0.25 7.19 -9.58
CA ALA A 53 -1.34 6.49 -8.91
C ALA A 53 -1.24 6.66 -7.39
N ALA A 54 -0.05 6.54 -6.84
CA ALA A 54 0.19 6.75 -5.42
C ALA A 54 -0.21 8.15 -4.98
N LEU A 55 0.19 9.17 -5.76
CA LEU A 55 -0.17 10.55 -5.47
C LEU A 55 -1.68 10.78 -5.51
N ARG A 56 -2.33 10.21 -6.52
CA ARG A 56 -3.79 10.31 -6.68
C ARG A 56 -4.52 9.66 -5.50
N GLU A 57 -4.11 8.46 -5.12
CA GLU A 57 -4.74 7.72 -4.02
C GLU A 57 -4.54 8.44 -2.68
N LEU A 58 -3.38 9.06 -2.46
CA LEU A 58 -3.16 9.84 -1.23
C LEU A 58 -4.16 10.99 -1.12
N VAL A 59 -4.44 11.67 -2.23
CA VAL A 59 -5.44 12.75 -2.22
C VAL A 59 -6.83 12.18 -1.98
N GLU A 60 -7.19 11.10 -2.67
CA GLU A 60 -8.53 10.53 -2.58
C GLU A 60 -8.82 9.91 -1.21
N GLU A 61 -7.88 9.13 -0.68
CA GLU A 61 -8.11 8.38 0.56
C GLU A 61 -7.75 9.15 1.81
N VAL A 62 -6.73 10.00 1.76
CA VAL A 62 -6.15 10.63 2.95
C VAL A 62 -6.29 12.14 2.92
N GLY A 63 -6.57 12.72 1.75
CA GLY A 63 -6.61 14.16 1.59
C GLY A 63 -5.22 14.80 1.67
N LEU A 64 -4.18 14.02 1.44
CA LEU A 64 -2.80 14.45 1.57
C LEU A 64 -2.18 14.72 0.21
N ARG A 65 -1.58 15.91 0.05
CA ARG A 65 -0.84 16.28 -1.15
C ARG A 65 0.64 16.32 -0.85
N VAL A 66 1.38 15.49 -1.57
CA VAL A 66 2.84 15.50 -1.55
C VAL A 66 3.35 15.57 -2.98
N THR A 67 4.59 15.96 -3.16
CA THR A 67 5.19 15.97 -4.50
C THR A 67 5.71 14.60 -4.86
N ALA A 68 5.88 14.37 -6.17
CA ALA A 68 6.43 13.11 -6.65
C ALA A 68 7.83 12.85 -6.09
N GLN A 69 8.62 13.90 -5.88
CA GLN A 69 9.97 13.81 -5.36
C GLN A 69 10.01 13.40 -3.89
N GLU A 70 8.96 13.69 -3.14
CA GLU A 70 8.88 13.31 -1.73
C GLU A 70 8.62 11.82 -1.55
N LEU A 71 8.11 11.14 -2.58
CA LEU A 71 7.89 9.70 -2.54
C LEU A 71 9.17 8.96 -2.91
N THR A 72 9.60 8.06 -2.04
CA THR A 72 10.73 7.17 -2.30
C THR A 72 10.19 5.76 -2.54
N LEU A 73 10.69 5.11 -3.58
CA LEU A 73 10.32 3.72 -3.83
C LEU A 73 11.05 2.83 -2.81
N ALA A 74 10.28 2.19 -1.95
CA ALA A 74 10.83 1.33 -0.91
C ALA A 74 10.99 -0.12 -1.38
N LEU A 75 10.02 -0.60 -2.15
CA LEU A 75 10.01 -2.01 -2.56
C LEU A 75 9.13 -2.16 -3.79
N GLU A 76 9.56 -3.06 -4.67
CA GLU A 76 8.78 -3.45 -5.84
C GLU A 76 8.80 -4.96 -5.90
N VAL A 77 7.61 -5.58 -5.89
CA VAL A 77 7.50 -7.03 -5.90
C VAL A 77 6.36 -7.48 -6.80
N THR A 78 6.47 -8.71 -7.30
CA THR A 78 5.36 -9.42 -7.90
C THR A 78 4.86 -10.41 -6.87
N PHE A 79 3.57 -10.30 -6.51
CA PHE A 79 2.98 -11.11 -5.46
C PHE A 79 1.84 -11.94 -6.05
N PRO A 80 1.91 -13.28 -5.98
CA PRO A 80 0.82 -14.12 -6.45
C PRO A 80 -0.37 -14.01 -5.49
N TRP A 81 -1.54 -13.75 -6.04
CA TRP A 81 -2.76 -13.61 -5.26
C TRP A 81 -3.87 -14.33 -5.98
N GLU A 82 -4.31 -15.46 -5.42
CA GLU A 82 -5.31 -16.32 -6.03
C GLU A 82 -4.91 -16.71 -7.45
N PHE A 83 -5.66 -16.25 -8.46
CA PHE A 83 -5.41 -16.60 -9.85
C PHE A 83 -4.72 -15.49 -10.63
N LYS A 84 -4.21 -14.48 -9.95
CA LYS A 84 -3.58 -13.34 -10.59
C LYS A 84 -2.22 -13.06 -9.99
N GLN A 85 -1.44 -12.29 -10.72
CA GLN A 85 -0.18 -11.76 -10.22
C GLN A 85 -0.36 -10.26 -9.99
N ASP A 86 0.06 -9.82 -8.82
CA ASP A 86 -0.04 -8.44 -8.41
C ASP A 86 1.34 -7.83 -8.41
N HIS A 87 1.55 -6.88 -9.32
CA HIS A 87 2.78 -6.07 -9.31
C HIS A 87 2.54 -4.91 -8.37
N VAL A 88 3.25 -4.90 -7.25
CA VAL A 88 3.06 -3.90 -6.21
C VAL A 88 4.31 -3.05 -6.09
N LYS A 89 4.14 -1.75 -6.23
CA LYS A 89 5.17 -0.77 -5.90
C LYS A 89 4.79 -0.10 -4.59
N ILE A 90 5.70 -0.14 -3.64
CA ILE A 90 5.48 0.45 -2.33
C ILE A 90 6.39 1.66 -2.21
N PHE A 91 5.77 2.82 -2.10
CA PHE A 91 6.46 4.08 -1.87
C PHE A 91 6.40 4.42 -0.39
N GLU A 92 7.27 5.32 0.03
CA GLU A 92 7.20 5.83 1.39
C GLU A 92 7.52 7.31 1.40
N VAL A 93 7.01 7.99 2.43
CA VAL A 93 7.22 9.41 2.63
C VAL A 93 7.28 9.71 4.12
N GLN A 94 8.18 10.60 4.50
CA GLN A 94 8.28 11.10 5.88
C GLN A 94 7.47 12.37 6.00
N LEU A 95 6.55 12.39 6.94
CA LEU A 95 5.65 13.52 7.19
C LEU A 95 6.05 14.25 8.46
N ASN A 96 5.89 15.56 8.44
CA ASN A 96 6.13 16.41 9.62
C ASN A 96 4.95 16.39 10.59
N GLU A 97 3.76 16.11 10.08
CA GLU A 97 2.54 16.00 10.91
C GLU A 97 1.68 14.86 10.38
N ARG A 98 0.83 14.36 11.26
CA ARG A 98 -0.09 13.26 10.90
C ARG A 98 -1.32 13.82 10.22
N PRO A 99 -1.66 13.33 9.02
CA PRO A 99 -2.92 13.70 8.39
C PRO A 99 -4.09 13.13 9.19
N VAL A 100 -5.23 13.81 9.11
CA VAL A 100 -6.47 13.29 9.69
C VAL A 100 -7.04 12.26 8.75
N ILE A 101 -7.10 11.02 9.21
CA ILE A 101 -7.61 9.91 8.39
C ILE A 101 -9.09 9.77 8.62
N LYS A 102 -9.86 9.82 7.53
CA LYS A 102 -11.29 9.61 7.58
C LYS A 102 -11.59 8.11 7.59
N VAL A 103 -12.04 7.63 8.73
CA VAL A 103 -12.57 6.28 8.83
C VAL A 103 -14.07 6.38 8.53
N ASP A 104 -14.45 5.92 7.34
CA ASP A 104 -15.82 6.09 6.86
C ASP A 104 -16.71 4.86 7.10
N ASN A 105 -16.12 3.80 7.66
CA ASN A 105 -16.78 2.51 7.91
C ASN A 105 -17.31 1.82 6.66
N ARG A 106 -16.91 2.29 5.49
CA ARG A 106 -17.27 1.67 4.20
C ARG A 106 -16.05 0.99 3.60
N GLU A 107 -15.01 1.76 3.32
CA GLU A 107 -13.75 1.22 2.79
C GLU A 107 -12.72 1.10 3.90
N VAL A 108 -12.43 2.19 4.60
CA VAL A 108 -11.47 2.19 5.71
C VAL A 108 -12.24 2.08 7.02
N ILE A 109 -12.07 0.96 7.73
CA ILE A 109 -12.73 0.72 9.01
C ILE A 109 -11.81 0.96 10.19
N GLN A 110 -10.49 1.03 9.97
CA GLN A 110 -9.52 1.27 11.03
C GLN A 110 -8.26 1.89 10.47
N ALA A 111 -7.70 2.84 11.17
CA ALA A 111 -6.41 3.46 10.86
C ALA A 111 -5.61 3.61 12.15
N VAL A 112 -4.37 3.10 12.16
CA VAL A 112 -3.52 3.12 13.34
C VAL A 112 -2.12 3.53 12.96
N TRP A 113 -1.46 4.28 13.86
CA TRP A 113 -0.04 4.59 13.75
C TRP A 113 0.72 3.68 14.71
N VAL A 114 1.66 2.93 14.19
CA VAL A 114 2.40 1.96 15.00
C VAL A 114 3.89 2.03 14.68
N LYS A 115 4.70 1.64 15.65
CA LYS A 115 6.14 1.49 15.46
C LYS A 115 6.40 0.31 14.52
N PRO A 116 7.49 0.33 13.74
CA PRO A 116 7.79 -0.78 12.84
C PRO A 116 7.93 -2.12 13.56
N GLU A 117 8.46 -2.13 14.79
CA GLU A 117 8.59 -3.35 15.59
C GLU A 117 7.22 -3.96 15.90
N VAL A 118 6.22 -3.12 16.09
CA VAL A 118 4.84 -3.57 16.33
C VAL A 118 4.18 -3.99 15.02
N ALA A 119 4.37 -3.18 13.97
CA ALA A 119 3.75 -3.44 12.66
C ALA A 119 4.07 -4.84 12.15
N VAL A 120 5.32 -5.29 12.29
CA VAL A 120 5.74 -6.61 11.77
C VAL A 120 5.17 -7.77 12.55
N THR A 121 4.57 -7.53 13.72
CA THR A 121 3.89 -8.56 14.50
C THR A 121 2.42 -8.69 14.14
N LEU A 122 1.88 -7.72 13.40
CA LEU A 122 0.47 -7.69 13.01
C LEU A 122 0.25 -8.43 11.70
N ASN A 123 -1.02 -8.72 11.41
CA ASN A 123 -1.38 -9.33 10.13
C ASN A 123 -1.41 -8.24 9.07
N VAL A 124 -0.26 -8.02 8.46
CA VAL A 124 -0.06 -6.99 7.43
C VAL A 124 0.14 -7.66 6.08
N PHE A 125 -0.38 -7.05 5.04
CA PHE A 125 -0.17 -7.49 3.66
C PHE A 125 1.33 -7.77 3.44
N PRO A 126 1.70 -9.00 3.02
CA PRO A 126 3.10 -9.41 3.04
C PRO A 126 4.11 -8.49 2.36
N PRO A 127 3.84 -7.92 1.18
CA PRO A 127 4.78 -6.96 0.59
C PRO A 127 5.03 -5.73 1.46
N LEU A 128 3.98 -5.23 2.12
CA LEU A 128 4.12 -4.09 3.03
C LEU A 128 4.95 -4.46 4.25
N LYS A 129 4.73 -5.64 4.79
CA LYS A 129 5.52 -6.12 5.92
C LYS A 129 7.00 -6.16 5.56
N ALA A 130 7.32 -6.65 4.36
CA ALA A 130 8.70 -6.70 3.87
C ALA A 130 9.31 -5.29 3.78
N ALA A 131 8.55 -4.32 3.28
CA ALA A 131 9.03 -2.94 3.20
C ALA A 131 9.26 -2.34 4.58
N ILE A 132 8.36 -2.61 5.53
CA ILE A 132 8.50 -2.12 6.91
C ILE A 132 9.71 -2.76 7.58
N GLN A 133 9.95 -4.06 7.33
CA GLN A 133 11.09 -4.78 7.90
C GLN A 133 12.43 -4.15 7.51
N GLN A 134 12.51 -3.48 6.37
CA GLN A 134 13.73 -2.79 5.95
C GLN A 134 14.16 -1.71 6.96
N HIS A 135 13.22 -1.15 7.70
CA HIS A 135 13.50 -0.16 8.74
C HIS A 135 14.03 -0.78 10.02
N LEU A 136 13.94 -2.10 10.16
CA LEU A 136 14.45 -2.84 11.32
C LEU A 136 15.83 -3.44 11.07
N ALA A 137 16.23 -3.53 9.81
CA ALA A 137 17.48 -4.17 9.41
C ALA A 137 18.66 -3.21 9.56
N VAL A 138 19.03 -2.89 10.78
CA VAL A 138 20.14 -1.97 11.08
C VAL A 138 21.25 -2.70 11.81
#